data_e163e9d21e9e51ab1619d2db8a696c9a
#
_entry.id   e163e9d21e9e51ab1619d2db8a696c9a
#
_cell.length_a   1.000
_cell.length_b   1.000
_cell.length_c   1.000
_cell.angle_alpha   90.00
_cell.angle_beta   90.00
_cell.angle_gamma   90.00
#
_symmetry.space_group_name_H-M   'P 1'
#
loop_
_entity.id
_entity.type
_entity.pdbx_description
1 polymer ?
#
loop_
_entity_poly.entity_id
_entity_poly.type
_entity_poly.pdbx_seq_one_letter_code
_entity_poly.pdbx_strand_id
1 'polypeptide(L)'
;MIKKMIRFSWTILNIIRLNVKTYKHDKKLSIGRGVRLVGNIRFKLHRNYAGSTIGSHTRITSGENTLGANMRSYIEIEDGAILEIKDNVAMSDVSIWVHNYVRIGSYVTMGAGCMINDSNSHALDYLSRRYERELVDLQNYACIKHAPVIIGNDVFIGARTIINKGVTIGDRSIIAAGSVVVKNIPNDCIAGGNPCKVIKHVNIGNDEKD
;
A
#
# COMPACT_ATOMS: atom_id res chain seq x y z
N MET A 1 1.70 28.35 -11.57
CA MET A 1 2.91 28.52 -10.76
C MET A 1 2.66 28.22 -9.27
N ILE A 2 1.70 28.83 -8.62
CA ILE A 2 1.37 28.64 -7.17
C ILE A 2 1.09 27.20 -6.79
N LYS A 3 0.24 26.45 -7.52
CA LYS A 3 -0.05 25.02 -7.23
C LYS A 3 1.20 24.14 -7.28
N LYS A 4 2.17 24.44 -8.17
CA LYS A 4 3.44 23.71 -8.26
C LYS A 4 4.34 23.98 -7.06
N MET A 5 4.35 25.22 -6.56
CA MET A 5 5.10 25.61 -5.35
C MET A 5 4.49 24.97 -4.10
N ILE A 6 3.16 24.95 -3.96
CA ILE A 6 2.49 24.30 -2.83
C ILE A 6 2.78 22.79 -2.80
N ARG A 7 2.73 22.11 -3.94
CA ARG A 7 3.06 20.67 -4.04
C ARG A 7 4.52 20.38 -3.67
N PHE A 8 5.43 21.27 -4.05
CA PHE A 8 6.83 21.17 -3.69
C PHE A 8 7.05 21.34 -2.19
N SER A 9 6.38 22.32 -1.57
CA SER A 9 6.46 22.56 -0.12
C SER A 9 5.92 21.38 0.69
N TRP A 10 4.83 20.74 0.27
CA TRP A 10 4.32 19.51 0.90
C TRP A 10 5.32 18.35 0.84
N THR A 11 5.98 18.16 -0.30
CA THR A 11 6.98 17.11 -0.47
C THR A 11 8.14 17.31 0.51
N ILE A 12 8.68 18.54 0.61
CA ILE A 12 9.74 18.85 1.54
C ILE A 12 9.29 18.60 2.99
N LEU A 13 8.12 19.10 3.37
CA LEU A 13 7.60 18.93 4.72
C LEU A 13 7.41 17.45 5.10
N ASN A 14 6.87 16.64 4.19
CA ASN A 14 6.69 15.21 4.43
C ASN A 14 8.02 14.47 4.51
N ILE A 15 9.00 14.81 3.66
CA ILE A 15 10.35 14.24 3.72
C ILE A 15 11.05 14.61 5.02
N ILE A 16 10.94 15.85 5.47
CA ILE A 16 11.50 16.28 6.77
C ILE A 16 10.85 15.50 7.90
N ARG A 17 9.52 15.41 7.92
CA ARG A 17 8.77 14.63 8.94
C ARG A 17 9.18 13.16 8.96
N LEU A 18 9.37 12.55 7.79
CA LEU A 18 9.87 11.19 7.66
C LEU A 18 11.29 11.05 8.17
N ASN A 19 12.20 11.94 7.76
CA ASN A 19 13.59 11.93 8.21
C ASN A 19 13.72 12.05 9.73
N VAL A 20 12.91 12.91 10.37
CA VAL A 20 12.88 13.03 11.83
C VAL A 20 12.41 11.72 12.48
N LYS A 21 11.38 11.07 11.91
CA LYS A 21 10.89 9.78 12.41
C LYS A 21 11.92 8.67 12.21
N THR A 22 12.52 8.58 11.02
CA THR A 22 13.51 7.54 10.71
C THR A 22 14.80 7.73 11.50
N TYR A 23 15.20 8.97 11.80
CA TYR A 23 16.33 9.22 12.68
C TYR A 23 16.10 8.65 14.09
N LYS A 24 14.89 8.81 14.62
CA LYS A 24 14.49 8.21 15.90
C LYS A 24 14.42 6.67 15.90
N HIS A 25 14.40 6.06 14.71
CA HIS A 25 14.27 4.61 14.49
C HIS A 25 15.45 4.04 13.70
N ASP A 26 16.67 4.48 13.99
CA ASP A 26 17.91 3.97 13.40
C ASP A 26 17.96 4.02 11.85
N LYS A 27 17.28 4.98 11.25
CA LYS A 27 17.32 5.26 9.80
C LYS A 27 16.95 4.05 8.90
N LYS A 28 16.01 3.25 9.32
CA LYS A 28 15.61 2.03 8.58
C LYS A 28 14.78 2.29 7.32
N LEU A 29 14.39 3.55 7.03
CA LEU A 29 13.66 3.91 5.81
C LEU A 29 14.59 4.59 4.80
N SER A 30 14.69 4.02 3.61
CA SER A 30 15.40 4.60 2.45
C SER A 30 14.41 5.28 1.50
N ILE A 31 14.74 6.49 1.04
CA ILE A 31 13.92 7.26 0.10
C ILE A 31 14.75 7.56 -1.15
N GLY A 32 14.27 7.10 -2.30
CA GLY A 32 14.91 7.25 -3.59
C GLY A 32 14.88 8.68 -4.14
N ARG A 33 15.58 8.89 -5.24
CA ARG A 33 15.64 10.19 -5.92
C ARG A 33 14.29 10.55 -6.54
N GLY A 34 13.91 11.82 -6.50
CA GLY A 34 12.71 12.32 -7.20
C GLY A 34 11.39 11.88 -6.60
N VAL A 35 11.37 11.35 -5.40
CA VAL A 35 10.14 11.01 -4.66
C VAL A 35 9.31 12.26 -4.41
N ARG A 36 8.00 12.16 -4.62
CA ARG A 36 7.03 13.24 -4.40
C ARG A 36 5.96 12.82 -3.42
N LEU A 37 5.93 13.44 -2.25
CA LEU A 37 4.97 13.20 -1.19
C LEU A 37 4.05 14.43 -1.08
N VAL A 38 2.92 14.40 -1.75
CA VAL A 38 2.04 15.56 -1.92
C VAL A 38 0.83 15.47 -1.00
N GLY A 39 0.49 16.57 -0.32
CA GLY A 39 -0.62 16.63 0.62
C GLY A 39 -0.26 16.10 2.01
N ASN A 40 -1.27 15.91 2.85
CA ASN A 40 -1.09 15.52 4.25
C ASN A 40 -1.06 13.98 4.37
N ILE A 41 0.10 13.39 4.14
CA ILE A 41 0.33 11.95 4.30
C ILE A 41 0.66 11.66 5.76
N ARG A 42 -0.01 10.67 6.35
CA ARG A 42 0.30 10.21 7.70
C ARG A 42 1.15 8.95 7.63
N PHE A 43 2.37 9.04 8.14
CA PHE A 43 3.25 7.88 8.37
C PHE A 43 3.26 7.55 9.86
N LYS A 44 3.01 6.29 10.21
CA LYS A 44 3.18 5.74 11.55
C LYS A 44 4.19 4.61 11.46
N LEU A 45 5.39 4.86 11.96
CA LEU A 45 6.49 3.91 11.99
C LEU A 45 6.65 3.43 13.42
N HIS A 46 6.49 2.15 13.66
CA HIS A 46 6.71 1.56 14.98
C HIS A 46 8.21 1.47 15.29
N ARG A 47 8.55 1.35 16.57
CA ARG A 47 9.94 1.53 17.01
C ARG A 47 10.91 0.51 16.41
N ASN A 48 10.46 -0.73 16.26
CA ASN A 48 11.29 -1.86 15.86
C ASN A 48 10.94 -2.39 14.45
N TYR A 49 10.35 -1.55 13.56
CA TYR A 49 10.13 -2.02 12.18
C TYR A 49 11.47 -2.41 11.53
N ALA A 50 11.46 -3.46 10.69
CA ALA A 50 12.70 -4.10 10.23
C ALA A 50 13.44 -3.31 9.15
N GLY A 51 12.71 -2.50 8.37
CA GLY A 51 13.26 -1.67 7.32
C GLY A 51 12.23 -1.37 6.25
N SER A 52 12.47 -0.32 5.46
CA SER A 52 11.55 0.03 4.39
C SER A 52 12.21 0.83 3.31
N THR A 53 11.66 0.80 2.10
CA THR A 53 12.13 1.57 0.97
C THR A 53 10.99 2.25 0.25
N ILE A 54 11.24 3.49 -0.20
CA ILE A 54 10.40 4.19 -1.19
C ILE A 54 11.31 4.47 -2.38
N GLY A 55 11.10 3.78 -3.47
CA GLY A 55 11.91 3.82 -4.68
C GLY A 55 11.86 5.18 -5.39
N SER A 56 12.77 5.33 -6.34
CA SER A 56 12.96 6.58 -7.09
C SER A 56 11.72 6.93 -7.93
N HIS A 57 11.49 8.24 -8.12
CA HIS A 57 10.39 8.78 -8.92
C HIS A 57 8.98 8.35 -8.47
N THR A 58 8.86 7.80 -7.27
CA THR A 58 7.58 7.42 -6.68
C THR A 58 6.80 8.66 -6.25
N ARG A 59 5.49 8.66 -6.52
CA ARG A 59 4.57 9.72 -6.16
C ARG A 59 3.44 9.20 -5.28
N ILE A 60 3.30 9.76 -4.09
CA ILE A 60 2.16 9.52 -3.19
C ILE A 60 1.42 10.83 -3.01
N THR A 61 0.14 10.87 -3.34
CA THR A 61 -0.74 12.02 -3.11
C THR A 61 -1.75 11.75 -2.01
N SER A 62 -2.14 12.79 -1.28
CA SER A 62 -3.05 12.69 -0.14
C SER A 62 -3.96 13.90 -0.05
N GLY A 63 -5.28 13.68 -0.03
CA GLY A 63 -6.28 14.74 0.12
C GLY A 63 -6.41 15.67 -1.08
N GLU A 64 -5.81 15.37 -2.19
CA GLU A 64 -6.04 16.05 -3.47
C GLU A 64 -7.19 15.36 -4.18
N ASN A 65 -8.37 15.73 -3.84
CA ASN A 65 -9.66 15.33 -4.34
C ASN A 65 -9.67 14.73 -5.75
N THR A 66 -9.43 13.45 -5.87
CA THR A 66 -9.70 12.69 -7.06
C THR A 66 -10.86 11.75 -6.75
N LEU A 67 -11.97 11.86 -7.46
CA LEU A 67 -13.15 10.99 -7.35
C LEU A 67 -13.92 11.05 -6.02
N GLY A 68 -13.94 12.19 -5.32
CA GLY A 68 -14.76 12.36 -4.12
C GLY A 68 -14.31 11.56 -2.89
N ALA A 69 -13.14 10.95 -2.93
CA ALA A 69 -12.53 10.31 -1.77
C ALA A 69 -11.71 11.33 -1.01
N ASN A 70 -12.32 12.00 -0.04
CA ASN A 70 -11.65 12.95 0.86
C ASN A 70 -10.83 12.18 1.92
N MET A 71 -10.06 11.18 1.49
CA MET A 71 -9.28 10.32 2.36
C MET A 71 -7.83 10.79 2.40
N ARG A 72 -7.18 10.62 3.54
CA ARG A 72 -5.75 10.87 3.68
C ARG A 72 -5.00 9.58 3.41
N SER A 73 -3.88 9.68 2.70
CA SER A 73 -2.95 8.56 2.65
C SER A 73 -2.42 8.26 4.04
N TYR A 74 -2.51 7.00 4.43
CA TYR A 74 -2.05 6.48 5.71
C TYR A 74 -1.15 5.28 5.47
N ILE A 75 0.07 5.35 5.97
CA ILE A 75 1.05 4.27 5.86
C ILE A 75 1.54 3.95 7.27
N GLU A 76 1.24 2.75 7.73
CA GLU A 76 1.66 2.23 9.02
C GLU A 76 2.56 1.02 8.83
N ILE A 77 3.69 1.00 9.54
CA ILE A 77 4.64 -0.11 9.52
C ILE A 77 4.88 -0.53 10.96
N GLU A 78 4.43 -1.74 11.26
CA GLU A 78 4.50 -2.35 12.60
C GLU A 78 5.91 -2.86 12.94
N ASP A 79 6.10 -3.26 14.19
CA ASP A 79 7.35 -3.84 14.66
C ASP A 79 7.69 -5.11 13.86
N GLY A 80 8.94 -5.24 13.43
CA GLY A 80 9.40 -6.35 12.60
C GLY A 80 8.95 -6.32 11.14
N ALA A 81 8.04 -5.42 10.76
CA ALA A 81 7.47 -5.34 9.41
C ALA A 81 8.38 -4.62 8.41
N ILE A 82 8.20 -4.95 7.13
CA ILE A 82 8.94 -4.34 6.00
C ILE A 82 7.96 -3.86 4.93
N LEU A 83 8.12 -2.61 4.49
CA LEU A 83 7.45 -2.06 3.31
C LEU A 83 8.47 -1.77 2.20
N GLU A 84 8.30 -2.39 1.05
CA GLU A 84 9.09 -2.07 -0.14
C GLU A 84 8.20 -1.48 -1.24
N ILE A 85 8.40 -0.22 -1.54
CA ILE A 85 7.85 0.44 -2.73
C ILE A 85 9.00 0.62 -3.70
N LYS A 86 8.90 0.02 -4.89
CA LYS A 86 9.92 0.12 -5.93
C LYS A 86 9.79 1.43 -6.71
N ASP A 87 10.48 1.55 -7.83
CA ASP A 87 10.58 2.79 -8.61
C ASP A 87 9.34 3.10 -9.43
N ASN A 88 9.11 4.39 -9.70
CA ASN A 88 8.05 4.88 -10.60
C ASN A 88 6.63 4.47 -10.18
N VAL A 89 6.36 4.36 -8.89
CA VAL A 89 5.03 4.04 -8.36
C VAL A 89 4.21 5.31 -8.19
N ALA A 90 2.93 5.28 -8.59
CA ALA A 90 2.00 6.38 -8.40
C ALA A 90 0.79 5.92 -7.58
N MET A 91 0.51 6.59 -6.46
CA MET A 91 -0.60 6.26 -5.57
C MET A 91 -1.34 7.51 -5.11
N SER A 92 -2.66 7.39 -4.93
CA SER A 92 -3.50 8.48 -4.43
C SER A 92 -4.38 8.00 -3.27
N ASP A 93 -4.38 8.74 -2.16
CA ASP A 93 -5.27 8.49 -1.01
C ASP A 93 -5.30 7.04 -0.53
N VAL A 94 -4.14 6.41 -0.44
CA VAL A 94 -3.98 4.99 -0.11
C VAL A 94 -3.87 4.76 1.39
N SER A 95 -4.39 3.61 1.86
CA SER A 95 -4.14 3.08 3.20
C SER A 95 -3.31 1.81 3.11
N ILE A 96 -2.11 1.82 3.67
CA ILE A 96 -1.21 0.66 3.69
C ILE A 96 -0.87 0.36 5.14
N TRP A 97 -1.27 -0.81 5.61
CA TRP A 97 -0.97 -1.28 6.95
C TRP A 97 -0.14 -2.56 6.88
N VAL A 98 1.09 -2.47 7.35
CA VAL A 98 2.11 -3.52 7.20
C VAL A 98 2.42 -4.12 8.55
N HIS A 99 2.08 -5.40 8.74
CA HIS A 99 2.37 -6.17 9.94
C HIS A 99 3.51 -7.18 9.72
N ASN A 100 3.76 -7.56 8.46
CA ASN A 100 4.78 -8.51 8.08
C ASN A 100 5.58 -7.98 6.89
N TYR A 101 5.03 -8.09 5.68
CA TYR A 101 5.73 -7.68 4.46
C TYR A 101 4.77 -7.26 3.36
N VAL A 102 4.97 -6.06 2.86
CA VAL A 102 4.28 -5.57 1.66
C VAL A 102 5.32 -5.12 0.64
N ARG A 103 5.23 -5.66 -0.59
CA ARG A 103 6.03 -5.22 -1.73
C ARG A 103 5.13 -4.69 -2.83
N ILE A 104 5.46 -3.49 -3.32
CA ILE A 104 4.85 -2.88 -4.50
C ILE A 104 5.94 -2.74 -5.56
N GLY A 105 5.76 -3.42 -6.69
CA GLY A 105 6.70 -3.44 -7.81
C GLY A 105 6.86 -2.09 -8.49
N SER A 106 7.73 -2.03 -9.48
CA SER A 106 7.98 -0.81 -10.26
C SER A 106 6.83 -0.54 -11.26
N TYR A 107 6.62 0.73 -11.59
CA TYR A 107 5.60 1.19 -12.54
C TYR A 107 4.17 0.84 -12.14
N VAL A 108 3.90 0.62 -10.85
CA VAL A 108 2.56 0.38 -10.34
C VAL A 108 1.79 1.69 -10.22
N THR A 109 0.55 1.68 -10.70
CA THR A 109 -0.39 2.79 -10.51
C THR A 109 -1.58 2.33 -9.69
N MET A 110 -1.88 3.05 -8.59
CA MET A 110 -3.01 2.76 -7.71
C MET A 110 -3.96 3.96 -7.66
N GLY A 111 -5.21 3.70 -7.99
CA GLY A 111 -6.30 4.66 -7.87
C GLY A 111 -6.60 5.06 -6.43
N ALA A 112 -7.38 6.12 -6.27
CA ALA A 112 -7.70 6.70 -4.96
C ALA A 112 -8.48 5.74 -4.07
N GLY A 113 -8.15 5.75 -2.77
CA GLY A 113 -8.87 4.98 -1.75
C GLY A 113 -8.55 3.49 -1.72
N CYS A 114 -7.48 3.05 -2.37
CA CYS A 114 -7.04 1.65 -2.25
C CYS A 114 -6.52 1.35 -0.85
N MET A 115 -6.75 0.10 -0.40
CA MET A 115 -6.31 -0.40 0.89
C MET A 115 -5.47 -1.66 0.71
N ILE A 116 -4.34 -1.72 1.39
CA ILE A 116 -3.49 -2.92 1.49
C ILE A 116 -3.34 -3.26 2.97
N ASN A 117 -3.65 -4.51 3.33
CA ASN A 117 -3.45 -5.04 4.68
C ASN A 117 -2.94 -6.47 4.61
N ASP A 118 -1.77 -6.73 5.15
CA ASP A 118 -1.12 -8.05 5.18
C ASP A 118 -1.45 -8.86 6.44
N SER A 119 -2.51 -8.45 7.16
CA SER A 119 -2.95 -9.02 8.44
C SER A 119 -4.46 -9.28 8.45
N ASN A 120 -4.90 -10.20 9.31
CA ASN A 120 -6.31 -10.28 9.72
C ASN A 120 -6.72 -9.13 10.63
N SER A 121 -5.79 -8.38 11.18
CA SER A 121 -5.96 -7.33 12.19
C SER A 121 -6.54 -7.81 13.53
N HIS A 122 -7.27 -8.90 13.53
CA HIS A 122 -7.93 -9.51 14.70
C HIS A 122 -7.89 -11.04 14.66
N ALA A 123 -8.03 -11.66 15.83
CA ALA A 123 -8.18 -13.10 15.93
C ALA A 123 -9.46 -13.57 15.22
N LEU A 124 -9.37 -14.69 14.48
CA LEU A 124 -10.54 -15.28 13.82
C LEU A 124 -11.43 -16.02 14.83
N ASP A 125 -10.83 -16.62 15.88
CA ASP A 125 -11.59 -17.18 16.98
C ASP A 125 -12.31 -16.08 17.76
N TYR A 126 -13.62 -16.27 17.98
CA TYR A 126 -14.46 -15.23 18.58
C TYR A 126 -14.18 -15.01 20.06
N LEU A 127 -13.74 -16.04 20.79
CA LEU A 127 -13.35 -15.90 22.20
C LEU A 127 -12.07 -15.10 22.32
N SER A 128 -11.03 -15.45 21.55
CA SER A 128 -9.79 -14.68 21.49
C SER A 128 -10.05 -13.22 21.11
N ARG A 129 -10.91 -12.97 20.11
CA ARG A 129 -11.25 -11.62 19.68
C ARG A 129 -12.05 -10.84 20.73
N ARG A 130 -12.93 -11.50 21.49
CA ARG A 130 -13.71 -10.85 22.56
C ARG A 130 -12.81 -10.29 23.65
N TYR A 131 -11.79 -11.03 24.03
CA TYR A 131 -10.87 -10.66 25.10
C TYR A 131 -9.57 -10.03 24.62
N GLU A 132 -9.44 -9.74 23.34
CA GLU A 132 -8.22 -9.20 22.72
C GLU A 132 -7.74 -7.90 23.40
N ARG A 133 -8.66 -7.06 23.87
CA ARG A 133 -8.34 -5.82 24.59
C ARG A 133 -7.78 -6.03 26.00
N GLU A 134 -8.15 -7.13 26.64
CA GLU A 134 -7.69 -7.49 27.99
C GLU A 134 -6.35 -8.24 27.91
N LEU A 135 -6.06 -8.85 26.78
CA LEU A 135 -4.87 -9.66 26.53
C LEU A 135 -3.73 -8.89 25.86
N VAL A 136 -3.90 -7.60 25.61
CA VAL A 136 -2.89 -6.73 24.94
C VAL A 136 -1.54 -6.72 25.66
N ASP A 137 -1.48 -6.99 26.96
CA ASP A 137 -0.23 -7.08 27.73
C ASP A 137 0.48 -8.43 27.67
N LEU A 138 -0.14 -9.47 27.12
CA LEU A 138 0.39 -10.83 27.19
C LEU A 138 0.36 -11.57 25.85
N GLN A 139 1.35 -11.35 24.99
CA GLN A 139 1.80 -12.30 23.93
C GLN A 139 0.76 -12.81 22.91
N ASN A 140 -0.46 -12.30 22.82
CA ASN A 140 -1.53 -12.88 22.02
C ASN A 140 -1.65 -12.37 20.57
N TYR A 141 -0.69 -11.57 20.08
CA TYR A 141 -0.56 -11.31 18.64
C TYR A 141 -0.28 -12.60 17.83
N ALA A 142 0.15 -13.68 18.50
CA ALA A 142 0.43 -14.97 17.87
C ALA A 142 -0.81 -15.62 17.21
N CYS A 143 -2.03 -15.28 17.62
CA CYS A 143 -3.25 -15.78 17.01
C CYS A 143 -3.70 -14.96 15.79
N ILE A 144 -3.15 -13.75 15.57
CA ILE A 144 -3.45 -12.91 14.41
C ILE A 144 -2.56 -13.34 13.25
N LYS A 145 -3.18 -13.90 12.22
CA LYS A 145 -2.43 -14.38 11.05
C LYS A 145 -2.04 -13.22 10.13
N HIS A 146 -0.77 -13.19 9.79
CA HIS A 146 -0.18 -12.30 8.79
C HIS A 146 0.30 -13.11 7.60
N ALA A 147 0.27 -12.53 6.40
CA ALA A 147 0.87 -13.14 5.22
C ALA A 147 1.24 -12.03 4.22
N PRO A 148 2.41 -12.13 3.55
CA PRO A 148 2.90 -11.10 2.66
C PRO A 148 1.91 -10.71 1.59
N VAL A 149 1.91 -9.42 1.21
CA VAL A 149 1.24 -8.93 0.00
C VAL A 149 2.30 -8.53 -1.01
N ILE A 150 2.24 -9.11 -2.19
CA ILE A 150 3.19 -8.87 -3.28
C ILE A 150 2.44 -8.33 -4.49
N ILE A 151 2.77 -7.13 -4.92
CA ILE A 151 2.29 -6.55 -6.17
C ILE A 151 3.46 -6.53 -7.16
N GLY A 152 3.26 -7.12 -8.32
CA GLY A 152 4.22 -7.20 -9.41
C GLY A 152 4.53 -5.84 -10.04
N ASN A 153 5.25 -5.87 -11.15
CA ASN A 153 5.58 -4.66 -11.91
C ASN A 153 4.48 -4.36 -12.93
N ASP A 154 4.38 -3.08 -13.33
CA ASP A 154 3.44 -2.60 -14.36
C ASP A 154 1.97 -2.93 -14.05
N VAL A 155 1.61 -3.04 -12.76
CA VAL A 155 0.24 -3.34 -12.32
C VAL A 155 -0.57 -2.06 -12.23
N PHE A 156 -1.80 -2.10 -12.77
CA PHE A 156 -2.79 -1.05 -12.56
C PHE A 156 -3.86 -1.52 -11.58
N ILE A 157 -4.09 -0.75 -10.51
CA ILE A 157 -5.10 -1.04 -9.49
C ILE A 157 -6.11 0.08 -9.49
N GLY A 158 -7.33 -0.25 -9.86
CA GLY A 158 -8.47 0.66 -9.87
C GLY A 158 -8.81 1.19 -8.48
N ALA A 159 -9.45 2.36 -8.45
CA ALA A 159 -9.80 3.05 -7.20
C ALA A 159 -10.63 2.18 -6.24
N ARG A 160 -10.47 2.40 -4.93
CA ARG A 160 -11.22 1.70 -3.86
C ARG A 160 -11.05 0.18 -3.85
N THR A 161 -9.95 -0.32 -4.39
CA THR A 161 -9.60 -1.74 -4.32
C THR A 161 -9.05 -2.08 -2.94
N ILE A 162 -9.48 -3.22 -2.39
CA ILE A 162 -8.97 -3.79 -1.15
C ILE A 162 -8.10 -5.00 -1.47
N ILE A 163 -6.86 -5.03 -1.01
CA ILE A 163 -5.94 -6.15 -1.20
C ILE A 163 -5.63 -6.75 0.18
N ASN A 164 -6.04 -8.00 0.36
CA ASN A 164 -5.91 -8.71 1.61
C ASN A 164 -4.59 -9.48 1.71
N LYS A 165 -4.24 -9.86 2.92
CA LYS A 165 -3.05 -10.64 3.25
C LYS A 165 -2.89 -11.89 2.39
N GLY A 166 -1.65 -12.26 2.10
CA GLY A 166 -1.28 -13.46 1.36
C GLY A 166 -1.53 -13.39 -0.15
N VAL A 167 -1.91 -12.21 -0.67
CA VAL A 167 -2.19 -12.03 -2.09
C VAL A 167 -0.91 -11.68 -2.85
N THR A 168 -0.70 -12.36 -3.97
CA THR A 168 0.23 -11.97 -5.02
C THR A 168 -0.55 -11.52 -6.26
N ILE A 169 -0.30 -10.30 -6.74
CA ILE A 169 -0.79 -9.80 -8.03
C ILE A 169 0.37 -9.85 -9.01
N GLY A 170 0.20 -10.61 -10.07
CA GLY A 170 1.22 -10.80 -11.10
C GLY A 170 1.48 -9.56 -11.94
N ASP A 171 2.62 -9.54 -12.60
CA ASP A 171 3.07 -8.42 -13.43
C ASP A 171 2.05 -8.10 -14.54
N ARG A 172 1.95 -6.83 -14.92
CA ARG A 172 1.13 -6.30 -16.02
C ARG A 172 -0.38 -6.59 -15.88
N SER A 173 -0.83 -6.91 -14.67
CA SER A 173 -2.24 -7.19 -14.40
C SER A 173 -3.00 -5.91 -14.06
N ILE A 174 -4.30 -5.93 -14.37
CA ILE A 174 -5.22 -4.83 -14.11
C ILE A 174 -6.29 -5.31 -13.13
N ILE A 175 -6.44 -4.58 -12.03
CA ILE A 175 -7.51 -4.82 -11.05
C ILE A 175 -8.57 -3.73 -11.21
N ALA A 176 -9.80 -4.13 -11.51
CA ALA A 176 -10.92 -3.21 -11.67
C ALA A 176 -11.25 -2.49 -10.35
N ALA A 177 -11.73 -1.25 -10.46
CA ALA A 177 -12.11 -0.44 -9.31
C ALA A 177 -13.15 -1.14 -8.42
N GLY A 178 -13.09 -0.91 -7.10
CA GLY A 178 -14.02 -1.48 -6.12
C GLY A 178 -13.83 -2.97 -5.85
N SER A 179 -12.75 -3.57 -6.32
CA SER A 179 -12.48 -5.01 -6.14
C SER A 179 -12.00 -5.34 -4.73
N VAL A 180 -12.29 -6.58 -4.27
CA VAL A 180 -11.74 -7.14 -3.04
C VAL A 180 -10.90 -8.37 -3.38
N VAL A 181 -9.58 -8.19 -3.40
CA VAL A 181 -8.62 -9.22 -3.81
C VAL A 181 -8.26 -10.08 -2.61
N VAL A 182 -8.69 -11.35 -2.65
CA VAL A 182 -8.51 -12.35 -1.58
C VAL A 182 -7.76 -13.60 -2.05
N LYS A 183 -7.40 -13.67 -3.33
CA LYS A 183 -6.64 -14.75 -3.96
C LYS A 183 -5.63 -14.17 -4.94
N ASN A 184 -4.60 -14.94 -5.25
CA ASN A 184 -3.59 -14.55 -6.22
C ASN A 184 -4.19 -14.29 -7.60
N ILE A 185 -3.66 -13.26 -8.25
CA ILE A 185 -3.97 -12.91 -9.64
C ILE A 185 -2.74 -13.24 -10.49
N PRO A 186 -2.87 -14.04 -11.56
CA PRO A 186 -1.77 -14.32 -12.47
C PRO A 186 -1.26 -13.07 -13.18
N ASN A 187 -0.12 -13.19 -13.85
CA ASN A 187 0.37 -12.14 -14.76
C ASN A 187 -0.61 -11.93 -15.92
N ASP A 188 -0.55 -10.75 -16.53
CA ASP A 188 -1.22 -10.44 -17.79
C ASP A 188 -2.74 -10.70 -17.73
N CYS A 189 -3.38 -10.32 -16.63
CA CYS A 189 -4.81 -10.53 -16.40
C CYS A 189 -5.54 -9.23 -16.13
N ILE A 190 -6.80 -9.18 -16.56
CA ILE A 190 -7.81 -8.27 -16.00
C ILE A 190 -8.63 -9.05 -14.99
N ALA A 191 -8.69 -8.55 -13.76
CA ALA A 191 -9.45 -9.16 -12.68
C ALA A 191 -10.34 -8.11 -11.99
N GLY A 192 -11.44 -8.53 -11.40
CA GLY A 192 -12.35 -7.60 -10.73
C GLY A 192 -13.44 -8.28 -9.92
N GLY A 193 -14.16 -7.48 -9.13
CA GLY A 193 -15.31 -7.88 -8.34
C GLY A 193 -15.01 -8.11 -6.87
N ASN A 194 -16.04 -8.51 -6.13
CA ASN A 194 -16.00 -8.87 -4.71
C ASN A 194 -16.71 -10.23 -4.49
N PRO A 195 -15.97 -11.33 -4.24
CA PRO A 195 -14.51 -11.43 -4.30
C PRO A 195 -13.97 -11.27 -5.72
N CYS A 196 -12.75 -10.70 -5.83
CA CYS A 196 -12.06 -10.50 -7.10
C CYS A 196 -11.75 -11.83 -7.80
N LYS A 197 -12.05 -11.89 -9.10
CA LYS A 197 -11.77 -13.03 -9.97
C LYS A 197 -11.15 -12.56 -11.28
N VAL A 198 -10.36 -13.43 -11.91
CA VAL A 198 -9.87 -13.18 -13.28
C VAL A 198 -11.05 -13.11 -14.24
N ILE A 199 -11.13 -12.05 -15.01
CA ILE A 199 -12.15 -11.80 -16.04
C ILE A 199 -11.65 -12.26 -17.39
N LYS A 200 -10.42 -11.82 -17.76
CA LYS A 200 -9.76 -12.24 -19.00
C LYS A 200 -8.23 -12.15 -18.87
N HIS A 201 -7.52 -12.86 -19.73
CA HIS A 201 -6.10 -12.66 -19.95
C HIS A 201 -5.88 -11.56 -20.99
N VAL A 202 -4.83 -10.75 -20.80
CA VAL A 202 -4.44 -9.68 -21.73
C VAL A 202 -3.33 -10.21 -22.63
N ASN A 203 -3.56 -10.20 -23.93
CA ASN A 203 -2.53 -10.52 -24.90
C ASN A 203 -1.82 -9.22 -25.30
N ILE A 204 -0.60 -9.02 -24.80
CA ILE A 204 0.21 -7.85 -25.16
C ILE A 204 0.41 -7.83 -26.67
N GLY A 205 -0.11 -6.80 -27.35
CA GLY A 205 0.03 -6.57 -28.78
C GLY A 205 -1.23 -6.75 -29.64
N ASN A 206 -2.35 -7.21 -29.09
CA ASN A 206 -3.58 -7.41 -29.85
C ASN A 206 -4.80 -6.59 -29.34
N ASP A 207 -4.70 -5.92 -28.22
CA ASP A 207 -5.85 -5.24 -27.57
C ASP A 207 -6.05 -3.76 -28.02
N GLU A 208 -5.34 -3.27 -29.04
CA GLU A 208 -5.54 -1.90 -29.57
C GLU A 208 -6.57 -1.81 -30.72
N LYS A 209 -7.36 -2.83 -30.95
CA LYS A 209 -8.27 -2.90 -32.12
C LYS A 209 -9.76 -3.06 -31.80
N ASP A 210 -10.20 -2.74 -30.57
CA ASP A 210 -11.64 -2.70 -30.24
C ASP A 210 -12.09 -1.32 -29.78
#